data_df849102804c1f69f8a97b8069ec4de6
#
_entry.id   df849102804c1f69f8a97b8069ec4de6
#
_cell.length_a   1.000
_cell.length_b   1.000
_cell.length_c   1.000
_cell.angle_alpha   90.00
_cell.angle_beta   90.00
_cell.angle_gamma   90.00
#
_symmetry.space_group_name_H-M   'P 1'
#
loop_
_entity.id
_entity.type
_entity.pdbx_description
1 polymer ?
#
loop_
_entity_poly.entity_id
_entity_poly.type
_entity_poly.pdbx_seq_one_letter_code
_entity_poly.pdbx_strand_id
1 'polypeptide(L)'
;MTCTLEKHSNVLDEKAKKTIRKALKVLGKKNLAFIMHNGSFPSAANQNTGFGSINTDGGKEFIEYASGLFDAIQLGPAGKTKSCDSSPYTGTIFSDNPLFINLKELTTKDWGKILSEDTYNEIINDNPNKDVNKTAYSYAYKKYSEALQEAWNNFKASPVKKLEKEFEHFKREN
;
A
#
# COMPACT_ATOMS: atom_id res chain seq x y z
N MET A 1 -2.53 5.03 21.01
CA MET A 1 -1.36 5.93 20.89
C MET A 1 -1.22 6.23 19.42
N THR A 2 -1.72 7.36 18.99
CA THR A 2 -1.53 7.89 17.64
C THR A 2 -0.05 8.19 17.48
N CYS A 3 0.65 7.42 16.68
CA CYS A 3 1.98 7.77 16.23
C CYS A 3 1.82 8.92 15.23
N THR A 4 1.66 10.12 15.73
CA THR A 4 1.95 11.35 15.00
C THR A 4 3.46 11.31 14.78
N LEU A 5 3.88 11.07 13.56
CA LEU A 5 5.21 11.45 13.09
C LEU A 5 5.26 12.97 13.18
N GLU A 6 5.46 13.48 14.40
CA GLU A 6 5.84 14.87 14.58
C GLU A 6 7.07 15.07 13.73
N LYS A 7 7.12 16.20 13.03
CA LYS A 7 8.28 16.72 12.29
C LYS A 7 9.50 16.85 13.20
N HIS A 8 9.98 15.74 13.74
CA HIS A 8 11.26 15.64 14.42
C HIS A 8 12.34 15.46 13.37
N SER A 9 12.53 16.55 12.80
CA SER A 9 13.79 17.24 12.70
C SER A 9 14.78 16.75 11.64
N ASN A 10 14.99 17.63 10.69
CA ASN A 10 16.13 17.70 9.77
C ASN A 10 17.51 17.38 10.40
N VAL A 11 17.67 17.54 11.72
CA VAL A 11 18.96 17.35 12.43
C VAL A 11 19.29 15.86 12.66
N LEU A 12 18.30 15.03 13.03
CA LEU A 12 18.51 13.57 13.18
C LEU A 12 18.80 12.95 11.82
N ASP A 13 18.11 13.38 10.79
CA ASP A 13 18.30 12.90 9.42
C ASP A 13 19.69 13.23 8.88
N GLU A 14 20.20 14.42 9.10
CA GLU A 14 21.54 14.80 8.66
C GLU A 14 22.65 14.02 9.39
N LYS A 15 22.51 13.78 10.69
CA LYS A 15 23.44 12.95 11.45
C LYS A 15 23.41 11.48 10.97
N ALA A 16 22.21 10.94 10.73
CA ALA A 16 22.03 9.60 10.21
C ALA A 16 22.63 9.45 8.80
N LYS A 17 22.33 10.36 7.90
CA LYS A 17 22.92 10.42 6.54
C LYS A 17 24.44 10.43 6.58
N LYS A 18 25.02 11.30 7.39
CA LYS A 18 26.47 11.40 7.54
C LYS A 18 27.09 10.11 8.07
N THR A 19 26.41 9.44 9.01
CA THR A 19 26.85 8.16 9.57
C THR A 19 26.78 7.06 8.52
N ILE A 20 25.67 6.96 7.79
CA ILE A 20 25.47 6.01 6.70
C ILE A 20 26.55 6.18 5.63
N ARG A 21 26.78 7.40 5.15
CA ARG A 21 27.81 7.67 4.11
C ARG A 21 29.22 7.29 4.58
N LYS A 22 29.54 7.52 5.85
CA LYS A 22 30.83 7.06 6.42
C LYS A 22 30.93 5.54 6.45
N ALA A 23 29.88 4.85 6.91
CA ALA A 23 29.84 3.39 6.96
C ALA A 23 29.98 2.78 5.55
N LEU A 24 29.25 3.30 4.59
CA LEU A 24 29.33 2.85 3.18
C LEU A 24 30.75 3.02 2.63
N LYS A 25 31.41 4.14 2.92
CA LYS A 25 32.80 4.36 2.51
C LYS A 25 33.76 3.31 3.11
N VAL A 26 33.63 3.00 4.40
CA VAL A 26 34.45 1.97 5.07
C VAL A 26 34.20 0.59 4.44
N LEU A 27 32.97 0.29 4.07
CA LEU A 27 32.59 -0.97 3.44
C LEU A 27 32.90 -1.04 1.93
N GLY A 28 33.41 0.04 1.33
CA GLY A 28 33.63 0.11 -0.12
C GLY A 28 32.32 0.06 -0.93
N LYS A 29 31.19 0.49 -0.32
CA LYS A 29 29.86 0.52 -0.94
C LYS A 29 29.46 1.96 -1.26
N LYS A 30 28.53 2.10 -2.23
CA LYS A 30 28.02 3.42 -2.66
C LYS A 30 26.59 3.66 -2.24
N ASN A 31 25.79 2.60 -2.19
CA ASN A 31 24.34 2.67 -2.00
C ASN A 31 23.92 1.81 -0.81
N LEU A 32 22.85 2.27 -0.14
CA LEU A 32 22.15 1.54 0.90
C LEU A 32 20.71 1.31 0.42
N ALA A 33 20.31 0.05 0.31
CA ALA A 33 18.93 -0.33 0.01
C ALA A 33 18.24 -0.84 1.28
N PHE A 34 16.95 -0.60 1.35
CA PHE A 34 16.06 -1.11 2.38
C PHE A 34 15.14 -2.18 1.77
N ILE A 35 14.93 -3.28 2.48
CA ILE A 35 14.04 -4.36 2.03
C ILE A 35 12.77 -4.31 2.88
N MET A 36 11.62 -4.23 2.23
CA MET A 36 10.33 -4.20 2.89
C MET A 36 9.25 -4.83 2.00
N HIS A 37 8.52 -5.78 2.54
CA HIS A 37 7.38 -6.34 1.81
C HIS A 37 6.25 -5.31 1.70
N ASN A 38 5.55 -5.33 0.57
CA ASN A 38 4.48 -4.37 0.28
C ASN A 38 3.41 -4.34 1.38
N GLY A 39 2.98 -5.49 1.88
CA GLY A 39 2.01 -5.59 2.97
C GLY A 39 2.48 -5.08 4.35
N SER A 40 3.75 -4.70 4.47
CA SER A 40 4.33 -4.16 5.72
C SER A 40 4.41 -2.64 5.75
N PHE A 41 3.99 -1.95 4.68
CA PHE A 41 3.93 -0.49 4.70
C PHE A 41 2.92 0.01 5.74
N PRO A 42 3.22 1.12 6.43
CA PRO A 42 2.29 1.68 7.40
C PRO A 42 1.03 2.21 6.72
N SER A 43 -0.06 2.24 7.46
CA SER A 43 -1.27 2.96 7.06
C SER A 43 -1.23 4.38 7.62
N ALA A 44 -1.73 5.35 6.87
CA ALA A 44 -1.98 6.68 7.39
C ALA A 44 -3.08 6.65 8.47
N ALA A 45 -3.16 7.71 9.28
CA ALA A 45 -4.19 7.83 10.30
C ALA A 45 -5.59 7.66 9.68
N ASN A 46 -6.43 6.86 10.31
CA ASN A 46 -7.80 6.56 9.85
C ASN A 46 -7.91 5.92 8.45
N GLN A 47 -6.87 5.20 8.01
CA GLN A 47 -6.86 4.50 6.73
C GLN A 47 -6.39 3.04 6.85
N ASN A 48 -6.36 2.50 8.07
CA ASN A 48 -5.89 1.14 8.30
C ASN A 48 -6.96 0.10 7.92
N THR A 49 -6.86 -0.40 6.69
CA THR A 49 -7.74 -1.46 6.16
C THR A 49 -7.33 -2.87 6.59
N GLY A 50 -6.35 -3.01 7.48
CA GLY A 50 -5.82 -4.30 7.92
C GLY A 50 -4.66 -4.84 7.08
N PHE A 51 -4.30 -4.15 5.99
CA PHE A 51 -3.17 -4.51 5.13
C PHE A 51 -2.50 -3.24 4.59
N GLY A 52 -1.18 -3.16 4.72
CA GLY A 52 -0.40 -2.04 4.20
C GLY A 52 -0.16 -2.14 2.69
N SER A 53 0.13 -1.02 2.07
CA SER A 53 0.56 -0.98 0.68
C SER A 53 1.37 0.29 0.39
N ILE A 54 2.34 0.16 -0.51
CA ILE A 54 3.10 1.29 -1.05
C ILE A 54 2.20 2.33 -1.73
N ASN A 55 1.04 1.91 -2.24
CA ASN A 55 0.12 2.75 -2.99
C ASN A 55 -0.80 3.60 -2.09
N THR A 56 -0.78 3.38 -0.77
CA THR A 56 -1.56 4.15 0.20
C THR A 56 -0.86 5.44 0.61
N ASP A 57 -1.60 6.36 1.24
CA ASP A 57 -1.02 7.59 1.76
C ASP A 57 0.08 7.31 2.78
N GLY A 58 -0.13 6.35 3.68
CA GLY A 58 0.90 5.92 4.64
C GLY A 58 2.13 5.31 3.97
N GLY A 59 1.95 4.60 2.85
CA GLY A 59 3.04 4.11 2.02
C GLY A 59 3.86 5.25 1.41
N LYS A 60 3.19 6.26 0.87
CA LYS A 60 3.82 7.47 0.29
C LYS A 60 4.61 8.23 1.36
N GLU A 61 4.00 8.51 2.51
CA GLU A 61 4.67 9.18 3.64
C GLU A 61 5.92 8.42 4.10
N PHE A 62 5.83 7.08 4.17
CA PHE A 62 6.98 6.27 4.53
C PHE A 62 8.10 6.33 3.49
N ILE A 63 7.77 6.33 2.20
CA ILE A 63 8.76 6.47 1.12
C ILE A 63 9.45 7.83 1.18
N GLU A 64 8.71 8.90 1.40
CA GLU A 64 9.28 10.24 1.58
C GLU A 64 10.27 10.27 2.74
N TYR A 65 9.90 9.69 3.88
CA TYR A 65 10.81 9.55 5.02
C TYR A 65 12.05 8.72 4.68
N ALA A 66 11.85 7.53 4.08
CA ALA A 66 12.93 6.60 3.75
C ALA A 66 13.90 7.17 2.70
N SER A 67 13.41 7.97 1.75
CA SER A 67 14.23 8.59 0.70
C SER A 67 15.30 9.53 1.24
N GLY A 68 15.13 10.02 2.46
CA GLY A 68 16.14 10.79 3.18
C GLY A 68 17.36 9.96 3.63
N LEU A 69 17.20 8.65 3.77
CA LEU A 69 18.21 7.76 4.37
C LEU A 69 18.71 6.67 3.41
N PHE A 70 17.85 6.18 2.51
CA PHE A 70 18.11 5.05 1.63
C PHE A 70 18.12 5.47 0.16
N ASP A 71 18.94 4.81 -0.63
CA ASP A 71 19.06 5.06 -2.06
C ASP A 71 18.05 4.24 -2.87
N ALA A 72 17.49 3.16 -2.30
CA ALA A 72 16.51 2.30 -2.94
C ALA A 72 15.67 1.52 -1.91
N ILE A 73 14.48 1.11 -2.33
CA ILE A 73 13.63 0.17 -1.59
C ILE A 73 13.44 -1.06 -2.46
N GLN A 74 13.74 -2.23 -1.93
CA GLN A 74 13.41 -3.52 -2.55
C GLN A 74 12.11 -4.03 -1.98
N LEU A 75 11.09 -4.13 -2.82
CA LEU A 75 9.82 -4.75 -2.49
C LEU A 75 9.91 -6.27 -2.64
N GLY A 76 9.13 -7.01 -1.87
CA GLY A 76 8.92 -8.44 -2.11
C GLY A 76 8.10 -8.70 -3.38
N PRO A 77 7.84 -9.98 -3.72
CA PRO A 77 7.01 -10.35 -4.85
C PRO A 77 5.63 -9.71 -4.77
N ALA A 78 5.11 -9.26 -5.93
CA ALA A 78 3.82 -8.57 -6.02
C ALA A 78 2.64 -9.51 -6.32
N GLY A 79 2.89 -10.80 -6.54
CA GLY A 79 1.89 -11.75 -6.99
C GLY A 79 0.74 -11.98 -6.00
N LYS A 80 -0.42 -12.35 -6.54
CA LYS A 80 -1.62 -12.65 -5.77
C LYS A 80 -1.36 -13.80 -4.79
N THR A 81 -1.59 -13.56 -3.52
CA THR A 81 -1.47 -14.53 -2.43
C THR A 81 -2.77 -15.32 -2.21
N LYS A 82 -2.74 -16.35 -1.37
CA LYS A 82 -3.91 -17.18 -1.05
C LYS A 82 -4.59 -16.66 0.22
N SER A 83 -5.87 -16.96 0.40
CA SER A 83 -6.63 -16.55 1.59
C SER A 83 -6.08 -17.12 2.90
N CYS A 84 -5.46 -18.30 2.84
CA CYS A 84 -4.89 -19.01 3.99
C CYS A 84 -3.36 -18.87 4.11
N ASP A 85 -2.71 -18.19 3.15
CA ASP A 85 -1.26 -18.05 3.11
C ASP A 85 -0.89 -16.65 2.62
N SER A 86 -0.39 -15.84 3.55
CA SER A 86 0.03 -14.46 3.30
C SER A 86 1.40 -14.34 2.67
N SER A 87 2.12 -15.45 2.48
CA SER A 87 3.47 -15.42 1.93
C SER A 87 3.47 -14.94 0.48
N PRO A 88 4.19 -13.86 0.16
CA PRO A 88 4.29 -13.37 -1.22
C PRO A 88 5.10 -14.33 -2.12
N TYR A 89 5.84 -15.26 -1.53
CA TYR A 89 6.66 -16.24 -2.26
C TYR A 89 5.87 -17.46 -2.73
N THR A 90 4.67 -17.69 -2.19
CA THR A 90 3.77 -18.78 -2.58
C THR A 90 2.63 -18.31 -3.47
N GLY A 91 2.63 -17.04 -3.82
CA GLY A 91 1.67 -16.42 -4.73
C GLY A 91 1.89 -16.78 -6.19
N THR A 92 0.99 -16.32 -7.04
CA THR A 92 1.15 -16.43 -8.50
C THR A 92 2.05 -15.32 -9.04
N ILE A 93 2.89 -15.65 -10.03
CA ILE A 93 3.79 -14.68 -10.68
C ILE A 93 3.12 -13.94 -11.83
N PHE A 94 1.92 -14.35 -12.24
CA PHE A 94 1.24 -13.82 -13.43
C PHE A 94 0.13 -12.82 -13.11
N SER A 95 -0.04 -12.44 -11.85
CA SER A 95 -1.05 -11.46 -11.46
C SER A 95 -0.63 -10.71 -10.22
N ASP A 96 -0.86 -9.42 -10.22
CA ASP A 96 -0.65 -8.57 -9.04
C ASP A 96 -1.63 -8.90 -7.92
N ASN A 97 -1.23 -8.57 -6.70
CA ASN A 97 -2.04 -8.80 -5.53
C ASN A 97 -3.11 -7.69 -5.38
N PRO A 98 -4.41 -8.04 -5.41
CA PRO A 98 -5.47 -7.06 -5.22
C PRO A 98 -5.41 -6.31 -3.89
N LEU A 99 -4.75 -6.86 -2.87
CA LEU A 99 -4.53 -6.19 -1.59
C LEU A 99 -3.63 -4.94 -1.69
N PHE A 100 -2.96 -4.72 -2.82
CA PHE A 100 -2.14 -3.53 -3.04
C PHE A 100 -2.92 -2.36 -3.63
N ILE A 101 -4.18 -2.57 -3.99
CA ILE A 101 -5.07 -1.51 -4.47
C ILE A 101 -5.37 -0.54 -3.32
N ASN A 102 -5.24 0.75 -3.57
CA ASN A 102 -5.67 1.77 -2.63
C ASN A 102 -7.19 1.93 -2.68
N LEU A 103 -7.92 1.26 -1.77
CA LEU A 103 -9.38 1.32 -1.73
C LEU A 103 -9.93 2.73 -1.55
N LYS A 104 -9.18 3.62 -0.88
CA LYS A 104 -9.61 5.01 -0.72
C LYS A 104 -9.73 5.75 -2.04
N GLU A 105 -8.83 5.51 -2.99
CA GLU A 105 -8.92 6.14 -4.31
C GLU A 105 -10.22 5.77 -5.03
N LEU A 106 -10.71 4.54 -4.86
CA LEU A 106 -11.95 4.07 -5.49
C LEU A 106 -13.20 4.81 -4.97
N THR A 107 -13.11 5.50 -3.82
CA THR A 107 -14.19 6.33 -3.27
C THR A 107 -14.19 7.76 -3.85
N THR A 108 -13.18 8.14 -4.63
CA THR A 108 -13.01 9.50 -5.15
C THR A 108 -13.79 9.73 -6.45
N LYS A 109 -13.99 11.01 -6.79
CA LYS A 109 -14.62 11.41 -8.06
C LYS A 109 -13.82 10.99 -9.28
N ASP A 110 -12.49 10.95 -9.18
CA ASP A 110 -11.60 10.57 -10.29
C ASP A 110 -11.81 9.11 -10.70
N TRP A 111 -12.18 8.26 -9.74
CA TRP A 111 -12.57 6.87 -9.95
C TRP A 111 -14.10 6.67 -10.05
N GLY A 112 -14.87 7.77 -10.15
CA GLY A 112 -16.33 7.68 -10.28
C GLY A 112 -17.04 7.20 -9.02
N LYS A 113 -16.37 7.22 -7.85
CA LYS A 113 -16.91 6.71 -6.58
C LYS A 113 -17.44 5.28 -6.72
N ILE A 114 -16.70 4.43 -7.44
CA ILE A 114 -17.12 3.04 -7.66
C ILE A 114 -17.14 2.20 -6.38
N LEU A 115 -16.42 2.61 -5.33
CA LEU A 115 -16.55 2.09 -3.97
C LEU A 115 -17.25 3.14 -3.10
N SER A 116 -18.24 2.73 -2.30
CA SER A 116 -18.92 3.65 -1.37
C SER A 116 -17.99 4.04 -0.20
N GLU A 117 -18.18 5.27 0.28
CA GLU A 117 -17.47 5.73 1.48
C GLU A 117 -17.89 4.92 2.73
N ASP A 118 -19.13 4.46 2.77
CA ASP A 118 -19.66 3.65 3.87
C ASP A 118 -18.95 2.30 3.95
N THR A 119 -18.82 1.58 2.84
CA THR A 119 -18.06 0.32 2.77
C THR A 119 -16.60 0.53 3.15
N TYR A 120 -15.96 1.59 2.64
CA TYR A 120 -14.58 1.90 3.00
C TYR A 120 -14.42 2.18 4.49
N ASN A 121 -15.32 2.98 5.09
CA ASN A 121 -15.29 3.30 6.52
C ASN A 121 -15.58 2.07 7.39
N GLU A 122 -16.51 1.19 6.98
CA GLU A 122 -16.75 -0.09 7.65
C GLU A 122 -15.48 -0.93 7.72
N ILE A 123 -14.75 -1.04 6.59
CA ILE A 123 -13.49 -1.80 6.53
C ILE A 123 -12.47 -1.27 7.54
N ILE A 124 -12.38 0.03 7.73
CA ILE A 124 -11.45 0.62 8.69
C ILE A 124 -11.92 0.39 10.13
N ASN A 125 -13.21 0.63 10.39
CA ASN A 125 -13.77 0.58 11.74
C ASN A 125 -13.80 -0.84 12.30
N ASP A 126 -14.09 -1.82 11.47
CA ASP A 126 -14.19 -3.24 11.84
C ASP A 126 -12.86 -3.98 11.80
N ASN A 127 -11.76 -3.31 11.41
CA ASN A 127 -10.45 -3.92 11.40
C ASN A 127 -10.06 -4.38 12.82
N PRO A 128 -9.87 -5.69 13.05
CA PRO A 128 -9.56 -6.21 14.38
C PRO A 128 -8.19 -5.76 14.91
N ASN A 129 -7.33 -5.25 14.03
CA ASN A 129 -5.99 -4.77 14.36
C ASN A 129 -5.83 -3.26 14.17
N LYS A 130 -6.93 -2.48 14.14
CA LYS A 130 -6.89 -1.03 13.89
C LYS A 130 -6.02 -0.25 14.88
N ASP A 131 -5.94 -0.72 16.11
CA ASP A 131 -5.22 -0.06 17.21
C ASP A 131 -3.83 -0.67 17.48
N VAL A 132 -3.39 -1.62 16.65
CA VAL A 132 -2.10 -2.29 16.79
C VAL A 132 -1.35 -2.31 15.45
N ASN A 133 -0.01 -2.28 15.53
CA ASN A 133 0.84 -2.32 14.34
C ASN A 133 1.01 -3.76 13.82
N LYS A 134 -0.11 -4.38 13.43
CA LYS A 134 -0.13 -5.74 12.87
C LYS A 134 -1.10 -5.82 11.72
N THR A 135 -0.69 -6.51 10.67
CA THR A 135 -1.57 -6.87 9.56
C THR A 135 -2.69 -7.78 10.03
N ALA A 136 -3.92 -7.50 9.60
CA ALA A 136 -5.09 -8.36 9.78
C ALA A 136 -5.37 -9.12 8.48
N TYR A 137 -4.44 -10.00 8.05
CA TYR A 137 -4.42 -10.56 6.70
C TYR A 137 -5.73 -11.22 6.28
N SER A 138 -6.25 -12.17 7.05
CA SER A 138 -7.47 -12.89 6.69
C SER A 138 -8.69 -11.96 6.61
N TYR A 139 -8.74 -10.97 7.50
CA TYR A 139 -9.75 -9.91 7.47
C TYR A 139 -9.64 -9.08 6.19
N ALA A 140 -8.45 -8.54 5.92
CA ALA A 140 -8.20 -7.72 4.75
C ALA A 140 -8.49 -8.49 3.46
N TYR A 141 -8.05 -9.75 3.36
CA TYR A 141 -8.28 -10.59 2.18
C TYR A 141 -9.79 -10.70 1.86
N LYS A 142 -10.62 -10.97 2.88
CA LYS A 142 -12.07 -11.05 2.74
C LYS A 142 -12.66 -9.69 2.35
N LYS A 143 -12.36 -8.65 3.11
CA LYS A 143 -12.94 -7.30 2.92
C LYS A 143 -12.52 -6.65 1.61
N TYR A 144 -11.29 -6.84 1.16
CA TYR A 144 -10.87 -6.38 -0.18
C TYR A 144 -11.63 -7.10 -1.29
N SER A 145 -11.88 -8.40 -1.16
CA SER A 145 -12.66 -9.14 -2.15
C SER A 145 -14.10 -8.61 -2.25
N GLU A 146 -14.74 -8.32 -1.10
CA GLU A 146 -16.08 -7.72 -1.03
C GLU A 146 -16.10 -6.32 -1.64
N ALA A 147 -15.16 -5.45 -1.24
CA ALA A 147 -15.05 -4.08 -1.74
C ALA A 147 -14.77 -4.01 -3.25
N LEU A 148 -13.88 -4.84 -3.76
CA LEU A 148 -13.59 -4.88 -5.19
C LEU A 148 -14.74 -5.45 -6.01
N GLN A 149 -15.53 -6.35 -5.44
CA GLN A 149 -16.77 -6.82 -6.08
C GLN A 149 -17.81 -5.71 -6.16
N GLU A 150 -17.98 -4.90 -5.10
CA GLU A 150 -18.84 -3.70 -5.11
C GLU A 150 -18.36 -2.72 -6.19
N ALA A 151 -17.07 -2.37 -6.15
CA ALA A 151 -16.48 -1.44 -7.10
C ALA A 151 -16.66 -1.90 -8.55
N TRP A 152 -16.48 -3.18 -8.82
CA TRP A 152 -16.70 -3.75 -10.15
C TRP A 152 -18.16 -3.67 -10.61
N ASN A 153 -19.10 -3.95 -9.72
CA ASN A 153 -20.53 -3.85 -10.04
C ASN A 153 -20.93 -2.42 -10.35
N ASN A 154 -20.47 -1.46 -9.54
CA ASN A 154 -20.74 -0.04 -9.74
C ASN A 154 -20.09 0.48 -11.03
N PHE A 155 -18.85 0.08 -11.31
CA PHE A 155 -18.18 0.43 -12.56
C PHE A 155 -18.96 -0.07 -13.79
N LYS A 156 -19.46 -1.31 -13.77
CA LYS A 156 -20.28 -1.83 -14.89
C LYS A 156 -21.62 -1.12 -15.04
N ALA A 157 -22.23 -0.71 -13.94
CA ALA A 157 -23.54 -0.04 -13.97
C ALA A 157 -23.45 1.40 -14.46
N SER A 158 -22.38 2.12 -14.14
CA SER A 158 -22.19 3.53 -14.50
C SER A 158 -20.72 3.88 -14.71
N PRO A 159 -20.10 3.43 -15.81
CA PRO A 159 -18.68 3.65 -16.02
C PRO A 159 -18.38 5.13 -16.28
N VAL A 160 -17.30 5.61 -15.66
CA VAL A 160 -16.69 6.88 -16.06
C VAL A 160 -16.04 6.68 -17.43
N LYS A 161 -16.44 7.43 -18.43
CA LYS A 161 -15.98 7.26 -19.84
C LYS A 161 -14.45 7.15 -20.00
N LYS A 162 -13.70 7.88 -19.19
CA LYS A 162 -12.23 7.82 -19.21
C LYS A 162 -11.74 6.44 -18.76
N LEU A 163 -12.22 5.97 -17.62
CA LEU A 163 -11.84 4.68 -17.04
C LEU A 163 -12.30 3.50 -17.91
N GLU A 164 -13.47 3.62 -18.51
CA GLU A 164 -13.97 2.63 -19.47
C GLU A 164 -13.03 2.49 -20.69
N LYS A 165 -12.59 3.62 -21.25
CA LYS A 165 -11.63 3.60 -22.37
C LYS A 165 -10.28 2.98 -21.96
N GLU A 166 -9.77 3.32 -20.78
CA GLU A 166 -8.53 2.77 -20.25
C GLU A 166 -8.67 1.26 -20.01
N PHE A 167 -9.81 0.81 -19.48
CA PHE A 167 -10.10 -0.60 -19.27
C PHE A 167 -10.21 -1.38 -20.60
N GLU A 168 -10.90 -0.83 -21.60
CA GLU A 168 -10.99 -1.46 -22.92
C GLU A 168 -9.61 -1.49 -23.65
N HIS A 169 -8.79 -0.46 -23.41
CA HIS A 169 -7.41 -0.45 -23.92
C HIS A 169 -6.57 -1.55 -23.26
N PHE A 170 -6.61 -1.64 -21.91
CA PHE A 170 -5.92 -2.70 -21.17
C PHE A 170 -6.30 -4.11 -21.63
N LYS A 171 -7.59 -4.39 -21.85
CA LYS A 171 -8.06 -5.70 -22.34
C LYS A 171 -7.56 -6.06 -23.73
N ARG A 172 -7.22 -5.08 -24.56
CA ARG A 172 -6.70 -5.33 -25.92
C ARG A 172 -5.22 -5.61 -25.94
N GLU A 173 -4.49 -5.14 -24.93
CA GLU A 173 -3.04 -5.28 -24.87
C GLU A 173 -2.57 -6.47 -24.01
N ASN A 174 -3.48 -7.08 -23.24
CA ASN A 174 -3.23 -8.21 -22.36
C ASN A 174 -4.24 -9.33 -22.59
#